data_03aece172565d283e6d74c4bd3dc765c
#
_entry.id   03aece172565d283e6d74c4bd3dc765c
#
_cell.length_a   1.000
_cell.length_b   1.000
_cell.length_c   1.000
_cell.angle_alpha   90.00
_cell.angle_beta   90.00
_cell.angle_gamma   90.00
#
_symmetry.space_group_name_H-M   'P 1'
#
loop_
_entity.id
_entity.type
_entity.pdbx_description
1 polymer ?
#
loop_
_entity_poly.entity_id
_entity_poly.type
_entity_poly.pdbx_seq_one_letter_code
_entity_poly.pdbx_strand_id
1 'polypeptide(L)'
;KQVDSPEKIYNDPDNLFAAQFIGNPTMNLFKREEMGPLLRLPVDIETIGFRPSKVRLLETGDTVSEGELVTSGPILTRELMGSEIIYRIQAPFGVITFKTFNEKQLPEDQTVRVAVMKKSMFFFDKAGRRVRV
;
A
#
# COMPACT_ATOMS: atom_id res chain seq x y z
N LYS A 1 -20.58 -9.46 -4.99
CA LYS A 1 -20.40 -8.04 -5.31
C LYS A 1 -20.90 -7.19 -4.17
N GLN A 2 -20.05 -6.29 -3.72
CA GLN A 2 -20.38 -5.43 -2.59
C GLN A 2 -21.31 -4.29 -3.02
N VAL A 3 -22.40 -4.09 -2.27
CA VAL A 3 -23.34 -3.00 -2.50
C VAL A 3 -23.45 -2.20 -1.21
N ASP A 4 -22.61 -1.22 -1.07
CA ASP A 4 -22.54 -0.37 0.12
C ASP A 4 -22.24 1.06 -0.30
N SER A 5 -22.19 1.97 0.69
CA SER A 5 -21.77 3.34 0.41
C SER A 5 -20.31 3.36 -0.08
N PRO A 6 -19.94 4.32 -0.93
CA PRO A 6 -18.54 4.43 -1.38
C PRO A 6 -17.55 4.50 -0.23
N GLU A 7 -17.91 5.16 0.87
CA GLU A 7 -17.04 5.27 2.04
C GLU A 7 -16.75 3.91 2.66
N LYS A 8 -17.78 3.07 2.82
CA LYS A 8 -17.59 1.73 3.39
C LYS A 8 -16.77 0.85 2.47
N ILE A 9 -17.01 0.91 1.17
CA ILE A 9 -16.25 0.14 0.18
C ILE A 9 -14.77 0.54 0.24
N TYR A 10 -14.49 1.82 0.38
CA TYR A 10 -13.12 2.32 0.49
C TYR A 10 -12.44 1.81 1.77
N ASN A 11 -13.10 1.95 2.91
CA ASN A 11 -12.51 1.65 4.22
C ASN A 11 -12.49 0.17 4.57
N ASP A 12 -13.44 -0.60 4.05
CA ASP A 12 -13.57 -2.02 4.39
C ASP A 12 -14.11 -2.82 3.21
N PRO A 13 -13.31 -3.01 2.16
CA PRO A 13 -13.76 -3.75 0.97
C PRO A 13 -13.93 -5.24 1.30
N ASP A 14 -15.03 -5.83 0.84
CA ASP A 14 -15.31 -7.25 1.05
C ASP A 14 -14.57 -8.17 0.10
N ASN A 15 -14.12 -7.66 -1.03
CA ASN A 15 -13.41 -8.47 -2.01
C ASN A 15 -12.45 -7.62 -2.84
N LEU A 16 -11.57 -8.32 -3.55
CA LEU A 16 -10.54 -7.71 -4.38
C LEU A 16 -11.14 -6.82 -5.48
N PHE A 17 -12.25 -7.22 -6.07
CA PHE A 17 -12.91 -6.44 -7.11
C PHE A 17 -13.30 -5.06 -6.59
N ALA A 18 -13.95 -5.01 -5.43
CA ALA A 18 -14.34 -3.74 -4.81
C ALA A 18 -13.11 -2.89 -4.47
N ALA A 19 -12.06 -3.51 -3.95
CA ALA A 19 -10.83 -2.82 -3.56
C ALA A 19 -10.15 -2.13 -4.74
N GLN A 20 -10.21 -2.73 -5.93
CA GLN A 20 -9.53 -2.20 -7.12
C GLN A 20 -10.13 -0.92 -7.66
N PHE A 21 -11.42 -0.69 -7.46
CA PHE A 21 -12.13 0.39 -8.13
C PHE A 21 -12.41 1.63 -7.29
N ILE A 22 -12.12 1.57 -6.01
CA ILE A 22 -12.41 2.68 -5.11
C ILE A 22 -11.11 3.32 -4.62
N GLY A 23 -11.05 4.63 -4.70
CA GLY A 23 -9.91 5.42 -4.25
C GLY A 23 -9.13 6.03 -5.41
N ASN A 24 -8.48 7.16 -5.15
CA ASN A 24 -7.62 7.84 -6.10
C ASN A 24 -6.42 8.42 -5.34
N PRO A 25 -5.21 7.84 -5.50
CA PRO A 25 -4.94 6.66 -6.34
C PRO A 25 -5.57 5.40 -5.76
N THR A 26 -5.67 4.37 -6.60
CA THR A 26 -6.23 3.09 -6.18
C THR A 26 -5.29 2.34 -5.24
N MET A 27 -5.81 1.30 -4.59
CA MET A 27 -5.06 0.48 -3.65
C MET A 27 -3.83 -0.16 -4.29
N ASN A 28 -2.72 -0.19 -3.56
CA ASN A 28 -1.58 -1.02 -3.94
C ASN A 28 -1.97 -2.48 -3.75
N LEU A 29 -1.75 -3.29 -4.77
CA LEU A 29 -2.08 -4.73 -4.74
C LEU A 29 -0.89 -5.54 -5.20
N PHE A 30 -0.50 -6.51 -4.40
CA PHE A 30 0.64 -7.37 -4.70
C PHE A 30 0.30 -8.83 -4.45
N LYS A 31 0.84 -9.72 -5.25
CA LYS A 31 0.74 -11.14 -4.99
C LYS A 31 1.63 -11.49 -3.81
N ARG A 32 1.13 -12.32 -2.91
CA ARG A 32 1.88 -12.76 -1.75
C ARG A 32 3.24 -13.35 -2.12
N GLU A 33 3.28 -14.16 -3.16
CA GLU A 33 4.52 -14.80 -3.59
C GLU A 33 5.58 -13.82 -4.07
N GLU A 34 5.15 -12.68 -4.62
CA GLU A 34 6.06 -11.63 -5.05
C GLU A 34 6.70 -10.89 -3.88
N MET A 35 5.97 -10.80 -2.78
CA MET A 35 6.48 -10.15 -1.56
C MET A 35 7.41 -11.06 -0.76
N GLY A 36 7.39 -12.36 -1.06
CA GLY A 36 8.26 -13.31 -0.39
C GLY A 36 7.99 -13.45 1.10
N PRO A 37 9.01 -13.71 1.92
CA PRO A 37 8.83 -13.97 3.35
C PRO A 37 8.72 -12.72 4.21
N LEU A 38 8.42 -11.57 3.64
CA LEU A 38 8.35 -10.31 4.38
C LEU A 38 7.24 -10.30 5.42
N LEU A 39 6.19 -11.08 5.21
CA LEU A 39 5.07 -11.17 6.13
C LEU A 39 4.73 -12.63 6.43
N ARG A 40 4.40 -12.90 7.69
CA ARG A 40 3.87 -14.21 8.08
C ARG A 40 2.36 -14.16 7.97
N LEU A 41 1.81 -14.95 7.06
CA LEU A 41 0.38 -14.94 6.75
C LEU A 41 -0.13 -16.37 6.60
N PRO A 42 -1.44 -16.59 6.85
CA PRO A 42 -2.06 -17.87 6.54
C PRO A 42 -1.88 -18.27 5.08
N VAL A 43 -1.86 -19.57 4.80
CA VAL A 43 -1.55 -20.08 3.45
C VAL A 43 -2.60 -19.74 2.40
N ASP A 44 -3.82 -19.44 2.82
CA ASP A 44 -4.91 -19.12 1.89
C ASP A 44 -4.88 -17.70 1.34
N ILE A 45 -3.99 -16.84 1.85
CA ILE A 45 -3.87 -15.49 1.35
C ILE A 45 -3.04 -15.47 0.08
N GLU A 46 -3.60 -14.91 -1.00
CA GLU A 46 -2.91 -14.80 -2.27
C GLU A 46 -2.56 -13.36 -2.64
N THR A 47 -3.41 -12.39 -2.27
CA THR A 47 -3.20 -10.98 -2.61
C THR A 47 -3.19 -10.12 -1.36
N ILE A 48 -2.29 -9.15 -1.33
CA ILE A 48 -2.14 -8.22 -0.23
C ILE A 48 -2.34 -6.81 -0.78
N GLY A 49 -3.19 -6.03 -0.12
CA GLY A 49 -3.46 -4.66 -0.53
C GLY A 49 -3.27 -3.66 0.59
N PHE A 50 -2.88 -2.45 0.23
CA PHE A 50 -2.84 -1.34 1.19
C PHE A 50 -3.02 -0.02 0.45
N ARG A 51 -3.69 0.92 1.11
CA ARG A 51 -3.98 2.22 0.54
C ARG A 51 -2.73 3.10 0.50
N PRO A 52 -2.57 3.93 -0.54
CA PRO A 52 -1.45 4.85 -0.60
C PRO A 52 -1.34 5.77 0.61
N SER A 53 -2.47 6.15 1.21
CA SER A 53 -2.49 7.04 2.39
C SER A 53 -1.98 6.35 3.66
N LYS A 54 -1.83 5.03 3.65
CA LYS A 54 -1.36 4.27 4.80
C LYS A 54 0.13 3.93 4.72
N VAL A 55 0.79 4.36 3.66
CA VAL A 55 2.23 4.19 3.49
C VAL A 55 2.93 5.37 4.15
N ARG A 56 3.83 5.09 5.08
CA ARG A 56 4.57 6.12 5.82
C ARG A 56 5.98 6.27 5.26
N LEU A 57 6.34 7.49 4.88
CA LEU A 57 7.70 7.78 4.46
C LEU A 57 8.59 7.82 5.71
N LEU A 58 9.67 7.04 5.69
CA LEU A 58 10.62 6.99 6.80
C LEU A 58 11.74 7.99 6.58
N GLU A 59 12.06 8.74 7.63
CA GLU A 59 13.18 9.66 7.64
C GLU A 59 14.27 9.11 8.55
N THR A 60 15.47 9.65 8.43
CA THR A 60 16.60 9.25 9.26
C THR A 60 16.24 9.42 10.75
N GLY A 61 16.40 8.34 11.52
CA GLY A 61 16.08 8.35 12.94
C GLY A 61 14.67 7.89 13.29
N ASP A 62 13.81 7.68 12.30
CA ASP A 62 12.47 7.17 12.56
C ASP A 62 12.53 5.73 13.07
N THR A 63 11.70 5.42 14.05
CA THR A 63 11.61 4.07 14.58
C THR A 63 10.53 3.28 13.84
N VAL A 64 10.73 1.97 13.76
CA VAL A 64 9.81 1.05 13.11
C VAL A 64 9.32 0.04 14.13
N SER A 65 8.01 -0.21 14.16
CA SER A 65 7.43 -1.21 15.07
C SER A 65 7.46 -2.60 14.42
N GLU A 66 7.32 -3.65 15.23
CA GLU A 66 7.32 -5.02 14.74
C GLU A 66 6.19 -5.32 13.76
N GLY A 67 5.07 -4.60 13.88
CA GLY A 67 3.92 -4.80 13.00
C GLY A 67 4.01 -4.07 11.67
N GLU A 68 5.17 -3.54 11.32
CA GLU A 68 5.33 -2.79 10.07
C GLU A 68 6.14 -3.56 9.03
N LEU A 69 5.63 -3.53 7.80
CA LEU A 69 6.42 -3.95 6.64
C LEU A 69 7.26 -2.75 6.23
N VAL A 70 8.56 -2.92 6.13
CA VAL A 70 9.48 -1.87 5.68
C VAL A 70 10.11 -2.27 4.36
N THR A 71 10.12 -1.36 3.42
CA THR A 71 10.78 -1.60 2.13
C THR A 71 11.36 -0.29 1.61
N SER A 72 12.10 -0.36 0.52
CA SER A 72 12.74 0.81 -0.05
C SER A 72 12.86 0.69 -1.56
N GLY A 73 13.07 1.82 -2.20
CA GLY A 73 13.34 1.85 -3.62
C GLY A 73 13.46 3.28 -4.12
N PRO A 74 13.93 3.44 -5.36
CA PRO A 74 14.04 4.76 -5.97
C PRO A 74 12.68 5.30 -6.37
N ILE A 75 12.54 6.61 -6.28
CA ILE A 75 11.33 7.30 -6.75
C ILE A 75 11.32 7.26 -8.27
N LEU A 76 10.27 6.70 -8.84
CA LEU A 76 10.08 6.63 -10.28
C LEU A 76 9.38 7.89 -10.81
N THR A 77 8.31 8.29 -10.13
CA THR A 77 7.51 9.45 -10.52
C THR A 77 7.03 10.20 -9.29
N ARG A 78 6.75 11.47 -9.48
CA ARG A 78 6.06 12.29 -8.49
C ARG A 78 5.06 13.17 -9.21
N GLU A 79 3.94 13.39 -8.57
CA GLU A 79 2.79 14.08 -9.17
C GLU A 79 2.17 15.02 -8.15
N LEU A 80 2.12 16.31 -8.48
CA LEU A 80 1.50 17.30 -7.60
C LEU A 80 -0.01 17.30 -7.82
N MET A 81 -0.76 17.10 -6.74
CA MET A 81 -2.22 17.07 -6.77
C MET A 81 -2.75 17.98 -5.66
N GLY A 82 -2.76 19.27 -5.94
CA GLY A 82 -3.13 20.26 -4.93
C GLY A 82 -2.10 20.31 -3.81
N SER A 83 -2.52 20.04 -2.59
CA SER A 83 -1.63 20.02 -1.42
C SER A 83 -0.98 18.66 -1.20
N GLU A 84 -1.31 17.66 -2.03
CA GLU A 84 -0.76 16.32 -1.91
C GLU A 84 0.27 16.07 -2.99
N ILE A 85 1.25 15.22 -2.68
CA ILE A 85 2.21 14.75 -3.66
C ILE A 85 2.06 13.24 -3.72
N ILE A 86 1.86 12.71 -4.93
CA ILE A 86 1.76 11.28 -5.16
C ILE A 86 3.09 10.79 -5.71
N TYR A 87 3.69 9.83 -4.99
CA TYR A 87 4.94 9.21 -5.37
C TYR A 87 4.75 7.77 -5.80
N ARG A 88 5.54 7.32 -6.76
CA ARG A 88 5.66 5.91 -7.10
C ARG A 88 7.12 5.52 -6.98
N ILE A 89 7.37 4.46 -6.24
CA ILE A 89 8.73 3.95 -6.02
C ILE A 89 8.82 2.52 -6.50
N GLN A 90 10.02 2.10 -6.87
CA GLN A 90 10.28 0.71 -7.26
C GLN A 90 10.78 -0.07 -6.05
N ALA A 91 9.86 -0.76 -5.38
CA ALA A 91 10.22 -1.68 -4.32
C ALA A 91 10.68 -3.02 -4.94
N PRO A 92 11.33 -3.90 -4.16
CA PRO A 92 11.76 -5.19 -4.69
C PRO A 92 10.63 -6.04 -5.27
N PHE A 93 9.42 -5.92 -4.72
CA PHE A 93 8.27 -6.72 -5.15
C PHE A 93 7.30 -6.00 -6.07
N GLY A 94 7.59 -4.78 -6.48
CA GLY A 94 6.76 -4.03 -7.42
C GLY A 94 6.70 -2.55 -7.12
N VAL A 95 5.87 -1.85 -7.89
CA VAL A 95 5.73 -0.40 -7.74
C VAL A 95 4.75 -0.08 -6.63
N ILE A 96 5.19 0.71 -5.65
CA ILE A 96 4.33 1.18 -4.57
C ILE A 96 3.96 2.64 -4.84
N THR A 97 2.66 2.94 -4.77
CA THR A 97 2.14 4.30 -4.83
C THR A 97 1.85 4.76 -3.41
N PHE A 98 2.34 5.94 -3.05
CA PHE A 98 1.99 6.55 -1.76
C PHE A 98 1.82 8.05 -1.93
N LYS A 99 1.18 8.68 -0.96
CA LYS A 99 0.94 10.11 -1.00
C LYS A 99 1.28 10.77 0.32
N THR A 100 1.76 12.01 0.22
CA THR A 100 2.13 12.80 1.39
C THR A 100 1.54 14.21 1.26
N PHE A 101 1.43 14.88 2.40
CA PHE A 101 1.10 16.31 2.43
C PHE A 101 2.37 17.14 2.62
N ASN A 102 3.51 16.57 2.29
CA ASN A 102 4.79 17.20 2.55
C ASN A 102 5.01 18.42 1.64
N GLU A 103 5.40 19.52 2.23
CA GLU A 103 5.75 20.74 1.50
C GLU A 103 7.02 20.56 0.69
N LYS A 104 7.89 19.65 1.10
CA LYS A 104 9.16 19.42 0.45
C LYS A 104 9.06 18.27 -0.56
N GLN A 105 9.26 18.59 -1.82
CA GLN A 105 9.29 17.58 -2.86
C GLN A 105 10.62 16.83 -2.84
N LEU A 106 10.51 15.50 -2.95
CA LEU A 106 11.68 14.64 -3.06
C LEU A 106 12.06 14.51 -4.54
N PRO A 107 13.34 14.54 -4.88
CA PRO A 107 13.76 14.40 -6.28
C PRO A 107 13.52 12.99 -6.79
N GLU A 108 13.22 12.88 -8.09
CA GLU A 108 13.16 11.58 -8.75
C GLU A 108 14.53 10.90 -8.65
N ASP A 109 14.54 9.59 -8.71
CA ASP A 109 15.71 8.73 -8.56
C ASP A 109 16.27 8.63 -7.15
N GLN A 110 15.78 9.45 -6.21
CA GLN A 110 16.18 9.29 -4.81
C GLN A 110 15.58 8.00 -4.25
N THR A 111 16.41 7.22 -3.56
CA THR A 111 15.94 6.03 -2.86
C THR A 111 15.35 6.44 -1.51
N VAL A 112 14.14 5.97 -1.25
CA VAL A 112 13.43 6.25 0.01
C VAL A 112 13.03 4.95 0.67
N ARG A 113 12.82 5.01 1.99
CA ARG A 113 12.30 3.90 2.78
C ARG A 113 10.87 4.22 3.19
N VAL A 114 10.01 3.22 3.11
CA VAL A 114 8.60 3.36 3.50
C VAL A 114 8.20 2.23 4.41
N ALA A 115 7.15 2.46 5.19
CA ALA A 115 6.61 1.47 6.11
C ALA A 115 5.09 1.45 6.02
N VAL A 116 4.53 0.24 6.17
CA VAL A 116 3.08 0.03 6.18
C VAL A 116 2.75 -0.90 7.33
N MET A 117 1.80 -0.52 8.18
CA MET A 117 1.40 -1.38 9.29
C MET A 117 0.53 -2.53 8.78
N LYS A 118 0.79 -3.74 9.28
CA LYS A 118 0.00 -4.92 8.91
C LYS A 118 -1.49 -4.71 9.15
N LYS A 119 -1.85 -4.03 10.23
CA LYS A 119 -3.26 -3.75 10.55
C LYS A 119 -3.95 -2.85 9.52
N SER A 120 -3.18 -2.15 8.69
CA SER A 120 -3.70 -1.29 7.63
C SER A 120 -3.82 -2.03 6.30
N MET A 121 -3.41 -3.29 6.24
CA MET A 121 -3.44 -4.09 5.03
C MET A 121 -4.75 -4.84 4.89
N PHE A 122 -5.06 -5.16 3.65
CA PHE A 122 -6.21 -6.00 3.29
C PHE A 122 -5.68 -7.27 2.64
N PHE A 123 -6.26 -8.40 3.00
CA PHE A 123 -5.81 -9.70 2.52
C PHE A 123 -6.94 -10.38 1.76
N PHE A 124 -6.62 -11.00 0.64
CA PHE A 124 -7.61 -11.66 -0.21
C PHE A 124 -7.14 -13.06 -0.56
N ASP A 125 -8.10 -14.00 -0.62
CA ASP A 125 -7.79 -15.37 -0.99
C ASP A 125 -7.71 -15.51 -2.52
N LYS A 126 -7.49 -16.74 -2.98
CA LYS A 126 -7.35 -17.05 -4.40
C LYS A 126 -8.62 -16.69 -5.20
N ALA A 127 -9.78 -16.74 -4.56
CA ALA A 127 -11.04 -16.40 -5.18
C ALA A 127 -11.33 -14.89 -5.12
N GLY A 128 -10.42 -14.09 -4.54
CA GLY A 128 -10.59 -12.66 -4.40
C GLY A 128 -11.45 -12.24 -3.22
N ARG A 129 -11.77 -13.17 -2.31
CA ARG A 129 -12.58 -12.86 -1.13
C ARG A 129 -11.70 -12.34 -0.01
N ARG A 130 -12.24 -11.41 0.76
CA ARG A 130 -11.55 -10.84 1.89
C ARG A 130 -11.26 -11.89 2.97
N VAL A 131 -10.02 -11.93 3.43
CA VAL A 131 -9.60 -12.74 4.57
C VAL A 131 -9.21 -11.80 5.69
N ARG A 132 -9.83 -11.93 6.85
CA ARG A 132 -9.47 -11.12 8.01
C ARG A 132 -8.48 -11.89 8.88
N VAL A 133 -7.34 -11.25 9.12
CA VAL A 133 -6.21 -11.87 9.82
C VAL A 133 -6.03 -11.20 11.19
#